data_9e76942c6f050b99b573892fe14a4704
#
_entry.id   9e76942c6f050b99b573892fe14a4704
#
_cell.length_a   1.000
_cell.length_b   1.000
_cell.length_c   1.000
_cell.angle_alpha   90.00
_cell.angle_beta   90.00
_cell.angle_gamma   90.00
#
_symmetry.space_group_name_H-M   'P 1'
#
loop_
_entity.id
_entity.type
_entity.pdbx_description
1 polymer ?
#
loop_
_entity_poly.entity_id
_entity_poly.type
_entity_poly.pdbx_seq_one_letter_code
_entity_poly.pdbx_strand_id
1 'polypeptide(L)'
;SLAFGPEVFAQFLEGAAAEDKLSANEDVLKNPEMLDALIGVYERNVLGYPCTAVLPYSQALNRFPAHLQQLDMESNGKSVNRFGEPVNYPTGPVIFGEPGTNGQHSFYQLLHQGTDIVPLQFVGFKNNQIGTDVVIQDSTSQQKLCANVAAQIVAFACGKDRKSTRLNS
;
A
#
# COMPACT_ATOMS: atom_id res chain seq x y z
N SER A 1 0.29 21.02 -16.00
CA SER A 1 0.62 21.35 -17.41
C SER A 1 1.86 22.22 -17.53
N LEU A 2 2.08 23.20 -16.63
CA LEU A 2 3.24 24.12 -16.70
C LEU A 2 4.60 23.42 -16.62
N ALA A 3 4.72 22.33 -15.84
CA ALA A 3 5.98 21.61 -15.64
C ALA A 3 6.28 20.59 -16.75
N PHE A 4 5.26 19.92 -17.27
CA PHE A 4 5.42 18.74 -18.15
C PHE A 4 4.84 18.93 -19.55
N GLY A 5 4.26 20.08 -19.86
CA GLY A 5 3.54 20.33 -21.10
C GLY A 5 2.11 19.79 -21.11
N PRO A 6 1.32 20.19 -22.11
CA PRO A 6 -0.09 19.85 -22.19
C PRO A 6 -0.32 18.38 -22.56
N GLU A 7 0.54 17.76 -23.37
CA GLU A 7 0.40 16.36 -23.81
C GLU A 7 0.55 15.39 -22.62
N VAL A 8 1.58 15.58 -21.79
CA VAL A 8 1.80 14.74 -20.59
C VAL A 8 0.67 14.93 -19.59
N PHE A 9 0.18 16.17 -19.45
CA PHE A 9 -0.96 16.44 -18.58
C PHE A 9 -2.26 15.79 -19.09
N ALA A 10 -2.48 15.78 -20.42
CA ALA A 10 -3.60 15.08 -21.02
C ALA A 10 -3.54 13.58 -20.76
N GLN A 11 -2.38 12.93 -20.92
CA GLN A 11 -2.17 11.51 -20.60
C GLN A 11 -2.44 11.21 -19.12
N PHE A 12 -2.06 12.10 -18.22
CA PHE A 12 -2.40 11.97 -16.80
C PHE A 12 -3.92 11.97 -16.56
N LEU A 13 -4.65 12.88 -17.22
CA LEU A 13 -6.12 12.93 -17.14
C LEU A 13 -6.79 11.72 -17.80
N GLU A 14 -6.23 11.19 -18.87
CA GLU A 14 -6.72 9.96 -19.53
C GLU A 14 -6.60 8.75 -18.57
N GLY A 15 -5.51 8.65 -17.79
CA GLY A 15 -5.36 7.64 -16.75
C GLY A 15 -6.44 7.75 -15.68
N ALA A 16 -6.71 8.95 -15.18
CA ALA A 16 -7.79 9.20 -14.23
C ALA A 16 -9.17 8.82 -14.81
N ALA A 17 -9.45 9.21 -16.06
CA ALA A 17 -10.70 8.87 -16.73
C ALA A 17 -10.87 7.35 -16.99
N ALA A 18 -9.76 6.61 -17.14
CA ALA A 18 -9.81 5.15 -17.24
C ALA A 18 -10.20 4.51 -15.91
N GLU A 19 -9.67 5.03 -14.80
CA GLU A 19 -10.00 4.57 -13.45
C GLU A 19 -11.46 4.91 -13.08
N ASP A 20 -11.96 6.09 -13.43
CA ASP A 20 -13.37 6.46 -13.25
C ASP A 20 -14.35 5.45 -13.89
N LYS A 21 -13.95 4.84 -15.01
CA LYS A 21 -14.77 3.80 -15.67
C LYS A 21 -14.75 2.48 -14.91
N LEU A 22 -13.64 2.12 -14.28
CA LEU A 22 -13.54 0.93 -13.43
C LEU A 22 -14.36 1.13 -12.16
N SER A 23 -14.23 2.28 -11.51
CA SER A 23 -14.97 2.64 -10.30
C SER A 23 -16.49 2.68 -10.49
N ALA A 24 -16.96 2.92 -11.72
CA ALA A 24 -18.39 2.88 -12.06
C ALA A 24 -18.95 1.46 -12.20
N ASN A 25 -18.14 0.41 -12.11
CA ASN A 25 -18.60 -0.97 -12.22
C ASN A 25 -19.31 -1.40 -10.93
N GLU A 26 -20.57 -1.82 -11.03
CA GLU A 26 -21.37 -2.27 -9.89
C GLU A 26 -20.99 -3.68 -9.37
N ASP A 27 -20.27 -4.46 -10.19
CA ASP A 27 -19.75 -5.76 -9.78
C ASP A 27 -18.48 -5.55 -8.94
N VAL A 28 -18.59 -5.74 -7.63
CA VAL A 28 -17.49 -5.55 -6.67
C VAL A 28 -16.23 -6.31 -7.03
N LEU A 29 -16.34 -7.52 -7.60
CA LEU A 29 -15.18 -8.32 -8.00
C LEU A 29 -14.47 -7.80 -9.25
N LYS A 30 -15.08 -6.84 -9.95
CA LYS A 30 -14.51 -6.15 -11.11
C LYS A 30 -14.25 -4.67 -10.86
N ASN A 31 -14.44 -4.23 -9.62
CA ASN A 31 -14.23 -2.86 -9.17
C ASN A 31 -13.16 -2.90 -8.07
N PRO A 32 -11.88 -2.76 -8.43
CA PRO A 32 -10.79 -2.88 -7.47
C PRO A 32 -10.85 -1.81 -6.36
N GLU A 33 -11.33 -0.60 -6.66
CA GLU A 33 -11.43 0.48 -5.68
C GLU A 33 -12.51 0.18 -4.63
N MET A 34 -13.66 -0.31 -5.08
CA MET A 34 -14.74 -0.73 -4.16
C MET A 34 -14.31 -1.92 -3.32
N LEU A 35 -13.62 -2.88 -3.93
CA LEU A 35 -13.12 -4.06 -3.22
C LEU A 35 -12.09 -3.68 -2.15
N ASP A 36 -11.13 -2.83 -2.48
CA ASP A 36 -10.12 -2.34 -1.53
C ASP A 36 -10.76 -1.57 -0.38
N ALA A 37 -11.71 -0.68 -0.67
CA ALA A 37 -12.46 0.05 0.34
C ALA A 37 -13.24 -0.87 1.29
N LEU A 38 -13.89 -1.91 0.76
CA LEU A 38 -14.64 -2.88 1.58
C LEU A 38 -13.70 -3.73 2.44
N ILE A 39 -12.53 -4.12 1.92
CA ILE A 39 -11.49 -4.81 2.70
C ILE A 39 -11.03 -3.91 3.84
N GLY A 40 -10.72 -2.64 3.57
CA GLY A 40 -10.28 -1.68 4.58
C GLY A 40 -11.32 -1.47 5.69
N VAL A 41 -12.60 -1.36 5.34
CA VAL A 41 -13.70 -1.30 6.32
C VAL A 41 -13.78 -2.60 7.14
N TYR A 42 -13.65 -3.75 6.50
CA TYR A 42 -13.66 -5.03 7.20
C TYR A 42 -12.49 -5.15 8.19
N GLU A 43 -11.28 -4.81 7.76
CA GLU A 43 -10.08 -4.84 8.59
C GLU A 43 -10.19 -3.88 9.78
N ARG A 44 -10.65 -2.64 9.53
CA ARG A 44 -10.74 -1.60 10.55
C ARG A 44 -11.92 -1.77 11.50
N ASN A 45 -13.11 -2.06 10.97
CA ASN A 45 -14.36 -2.02 11.74
C ASN A 45 -14.81 -3.39 12.24
N VAL A 46 -14.46 -4.49 11.56
CA VAL A 46 -14.83 -5.85 11.96
C VAL A 46 -13.69 -6.54 12.70
N LEU A 47 -12.49 -6.52 12.11
CA LEU A 47 -11.31 -7.16 12.72
C LEU A 47 -10.62 -6.27 13.77
N GLY A 48 -10.88 -4.96 13.75
CA GLY A 48 -10.37 -4.02 14.74
C GLY A 48 -8.90 -3.63 14.55
N TYR A 49 -8.32 -3.82 13.36
CA TYR A 49 -6.92 -3.48 13.10
C TYR A 49 -6.74 -1.96 13.06
N PRO A 50 -5.86 -1.40 13.92
CA PRO A 50 -5.74 0.05 14.03
C PRO A 50 -4.85 0.69 12.97
N CYS A 51 -4.04 -0.10 12.28
CA CYS A 51 -3.02 0.38 11.36
C CYS A 51 -3.10 -0.36 10.03
N THR A 52 -2.55 0.25 8.97
CA THR A 52 -2.29 -0.39 7.68
C THR A 52 -0.91 0.06 7.18
N ALA A 53 -0.07 -0.87 6.75
CA ALA A 53 1.22 -0.55 6.17
C ALA A 53 1.15 -0.61 4.63
N VAL A 54 1.59 0.46 3.97
CA VAL A 54 1.65 0.57 2.51
C VAL A 54 3.10 0.53 2.06
N LEU A 55 3.45 -0.46 1.28
CA LEU A 55 4.82 -0.86 0.96
C LEU A 55 5.07 -0.73 -0.55
N PRO A 56 5.39 0.47 -1.06
CA PRO A 56 5.65 0.67 -2.47
C PRO A 56 7.06 0.19 -2.85
N TYR A 57 7.14 -0.76 -3.77
CA TYR A 57 8.40 -1.26 -4.33
C TYR A 57 8.79 -0.45 -5.57
N SER A 58 8.89 0.86 -5.37
CA SER A 58 9.34 1.82 -6.37
C SER A 58 9.80 3.11 -5.68
N GLN A 59 10.98 3.59 -6.04
CA GLN A 59 11.48 4.87 -5.54
C GLN A 59 10.63 6.06 -6.00
N ALA A 60 9.97 5.96 -7.16
CA ALA A 60 9.04 6.99 -7.65
C ALA A 60 7.83 7.17 -6.72
N LEU A 61 7.49 6.14 -5.94
CA LEU A 61 6.39 6.16 -4.97
C LEU A 61 6.86 6.34 -3.51
N ASN A 62 8.07 6.87 -3.29
CA ASN A 62 8.59 7.04 -1.92
C ASN A 62 7.69 7.92 -1.03
N ARG A 63 6.91 8.82 -1.62
CA ARG A 63 5.96 9.69 -0.92
C ARG A 63 4.52 9.18 -0.94
N PHE A 64 4.27 8.01 -1.53
CA PHE A 64 2.91 7.47 -1.62
C PHE A 64 2.27 7.17 -0.25
N PRO A 65 2.96 6.55 0.72
CA PRO A 65 2.40 6.41 2.06
C PRO A 65 2.03 7.76 2.70
N ALA A 66 2.88 8.78 2.57
CA ALA A 66 2.60 10.12 3.08
C ALA A 66 1.42 10.81 2.35
N HIS A 67 1.24 10.54 1.05
CA HIS A 67 0.06 11.00 0.30
C HIS A 67 -1.22 10.36 0.86
N LEU A 68 -1.20 9.06 1.13
CA LEU A 68 -2.35 8.36 1.72
C LEU A 68 -2.66 8.81 3.16
N GLN A 69 -1.65 9.22 3.92
CA GLN A 69 -1.87 9.85 5.23
C GLN A 69 -2.75 11.08 5.11
N GLN A 70 -2.45 11.96 4.15
CA GLN A 70 -3.29 13.12 3.91
C GLN A 70 -4.65 12.73 3.32
N LEU A 71 -4.67 11.85 2.35
CA LEU A 71 -5.89 11.46 1.64
C LEU A 71 -6.91 10.77 2.58
N ASP A 72 -6.46 9.82 3.38
CA ASP A 72 -7.31 8.99 4.23
C ASP A 72 -7.36 9.49 5.69
N MET A 73 -6.24 9.65 6.36
CA MET A 73 -6.21 10.01 7.79
C MET A 73 -6.77 11.40 8.03
N GLU A 74 -6.51 12.37 7.16
CA GLU A 74 -7.08 13.72 7.25
C GLU A 74 -8.58 13.70 6.91
N SER A 75 -8.99 12.93 5.91
CA SER A 75 -10.39 12.87 5.47
C SER A 75 -11.27 12.10 6.43
N ASN A 76 -10.85 10.92 6.88
CA ASN A 76 -11.62 9.99 7.68
C ASN A 76 -11.29 10.02 9.18
N GLY A 77 -10.22 10.67 9.59
CA GLY A 77 -9.78 10.77 10.97
C GLY A 77 -10.64 11.70 11.83
N LYS A 78 -11.94 11.45 11.88
CA LYS A 78 -12.93 12.28 12.57
C LYS A 78 -13.73 11.48 13.59
N SER A 79 -13.97 12.06 14.76
CA SER A 79 -14.75 11.46 15.83
C SER A 79 -16.23 11.84 15.83
N VAL A 80 -16.64 12.67 14.87
CA VAL A 80 -18.01 13.15 14.72
C VAL A 80 -18.50 12.97 13.29
N ASN A 81 -19.80 12.75 13.13
CA ASN A 81 -20.46 12.72 11.82
C ASN A 81 -20.69 14.15 11.27
N ARG A 82 -21.27 14.25 10.06
CA ARG A 82 -21.57 15.55 9.42
C ARG A 82 -22.54 16.45 10.18
N PHE A 83 -23.22 15.93 11.19
CA PHE A 83 -24.15 16.69 12.05
C PHE A 83 -23.53 17.11 13.38
N GLY A 84 -22.24 16.81 13.60
CA GLY A 84 -21.52 17.10 14.83
C GLY A 84 -21.76 16.08 15.95
N GLU A 85 -22.41 14.97 15.67
CA GLU A 85 -22.69 13.94 16.67
C GLU A 85 -21.51 12.95 16.75
N PRO A 86 -21.12 12.52 17.97
CA PRO A 86 -20.04 11.54 18.13
C PRO A 86 -20.37 10.21 17.41
N VAL A 87 -19.38 9.66 16.73
CA VAL A 87 -19.47 8.32 16.16
C VAL A 87 -19.03 7.26 17.18
N ASN A 88 -19.65 6.08 17.14
CA ASN A 88 -19.40 4.98 18.08
C ASN A 88 -18.64 3.80 17.41
N TYR A 89 -17.99 4.06 16.30
CA TYR A 89 -17.20 3.09 15.55
C TYR A 89 -15.84 3.68 15.18
N PRO A 90 -14.81 2.85 14.97
CA PRO A 90 -13.52 3.32 14.47
C PRO A 90 -13.67 3.96 13.08
N THR A 91 -13.02 5.09 12.87
CA THR A 91 -12.88 5.73 11.57
C THR A 91 -11.59 5.28 10.87
N GLY A 92 -10.91 6.08 10.07
CA GLY A 92 -9.73 5.65 9.33
C GLY A 92 -8.64 4.94 10.16
N PRO A 93 -7.83 4.08 9.54
CA PRO A 93 -6.66 3.47 10.18
C PRO A 93 -5.50 4.46 10.28
N VAL A 94 -4.48 4.14 11.07
CA VAL A 94 -3.18 4.78 10.97
C VAL A 94 -2.43 4.19 9.77
N ILE A 95 -2.12 5.01 8.78
CA ILE A 95 -1.36 4.60 7.60
C ILE A 95 0.10 4.96 7.78
N PHE A 96 0.98 3.99 7.54
CA PHE A 96 2.43 4.20 7.49
C PHE A 96 3.04 3.34 6.40
N GLY A 97 4.29 3.59 6.06
CA GLY A 97 5.01 2.76 5.11
C GLY A 97 6.26 3.44 4.58
N GLU A 98 7.07 2.65 3.93
CA GLU A 98 8.28 3.07 3.23
C GLU A 98 8.49 2.22 1.98
N PRO A 99 9.27 2.71 1.01
CA PRO A 99 9.62 1.91 -0.14
C PRO A 99 10.35 0.61 0.24
N GLY A 100 9.95 -0.50 -0.35
CA GLY A 100 10.81 -1.68 -0.44
C GLY A 100 12.02 -1.36 -1.35
N THR A 101 13.25 -1.76 -0.98
CA THR A 101 13.62 -2.68 0.13
C THR A 101 13.96 -2.00 1.46
N ASN A 102 13.98 -0.68 1.51
CA ASN A 102 14.44 0.09 2.69
C ASN A 102 13.58 -0.21 3.93
N GLY A 103 12.26 -0.26 3.80
CA GLY A 103 11.33 -0.57 4.88
C GLY A 103 11.61 -1.90 5.58
N GLN A 104 12.25 -2.86 4.88
CA GLN A 104 12.63 -4.15 5.46
C GLN A 104 13.64 -4.02 6.61
N HIS A 105 14.45 -2.96 6.58
CA HIS A 105 15.45 -2.66 7.61
C HIS A 105 14.94 -1.70 8.69
N SER A 106 13.67 -1.31 8.62
CA SER A 106 13.05 -0.36 9.53
C SER A 106 12.04 -1.05 10.45
N PHE A 107 10.90 -1.49 9.93
CA PHE A 107 9.78 -1.98 10.74
C PHE A 107 9.30 -3.40 10.41
N TYR A 108 9.89 -4.09 9.44
CA TYR A 108 9.44 -5.45 9.06
C TYR A 108 9.60 -6.47 10.18
N GLN A 109 10.56 -6.27 11.08
CA GLN A 109 10.70 -7.12 12.27
C GLN A 109 9.41 -7.12 13.10
N LEU A 110 8.81 -5.95 13.33
CA LEU A 110 7.53 -5.82 14.03
C LEU A 110 6.40 -6.49 13.25
N LEU A 111 6.34 -6.28 11.94
CA LEU A 111 5.31 -6.87 11.08
C LEU A 111 5.36 -8.40 11.08
N HIS A 112 6.55 -9.01 11.09
CA HIS A 112 6.72 -10.46 11.08
C HIS A 112 6.54 -11.13 12.44
N GLN A 113 6.94 -10.47 13.53
CA GLN A 113 7.08 -11.09 14.84
C GLN A 113 6.46 -10.28 15.99
N GLY A 114 5.86 -9.14 15.69
CA GLY A 114 5.16 -8.32 16.67
C GLY A 114 3.87 -8.98 17.16
N THR A 115 3.27 -8.37 18.17
CA THR A 115 2.02 -8.84 18.79
C THR A 115 0.78 -8.31 18.08
N ASP A 116 0.93 -7.20 17.36
CA ASP A 116 -0.17 -6.58 16.62
C ASP A 116 -0.24 -7.09 15.19
N ILE A 117 -1.46 -7.29 14.70
CA ILE A 117 -1.70 -7.61 13.30
C ILE A 117 -1.84 -6.31 12.54
N VAL A 118 -1.03 -6.15 11.51
CA VAL A 118 -1.03 -5.00 10.62
C VAL A 118 -1.28 -5.48 9.20
N PRO A 119 -2.40 -5.12 8.57
CA PRO A 119 -2.64 -5.35 7.15
C PRO A 119 -1.54 -4.72 6.29
N LEU A 120 -1.16 -5.41 5.21
CA LEU A 120 -0.08 -5.01 4.34
C LEU A 120 -0.58 -4.83 2.90
N GLN A 121 -0.33 -3.65 2.33
CA GLN A 121 -0.57 -3.37 0.92
C GLN A 121 0.78 -3.24 0.19
N PHE A 122 1.04 -4.15 -0.73
CA PHE A 122 2.23 -4.11 -1.57
C PHE A 122 1.90 -3.46 -2.92
N VAL A 123 2.67 -2.46 -3.30
CA VAL A 123 2.56 -1.80 -4.61
C VAL A 123 3.83 -2.06 -5.39
N GLY A 124 3.73 -2.82 -6.47
CA GLY A 124 4.86 -3.17 -7.32
C GLY A 124 4.63 -2.83 -8.78
N PHE A 125 5.72 -2.71 -9.54
CA PHE A 125 5.69 -2.48 -10.97
C PHE A 125 6.35 -3.65 -11.70
N LYS A 126 5.72 -4.08 -12.77
CA LYS A 126 6.26 -5.14 -13.64
C LYS A 126 7.52 -4.67 -14.37
N ASN A 127 7.53 -3.42 -14.79
CA ASN A 127 8.59 -2.81 -15.57
C ASN A 127 9.27 -1.68 -14.80
N ASN A 128 10.54 -1.43 -15.10
CA ASN A 128 11.25 -0.28 -14.57
C ASN A 128 10.54 1.02 -14.93
N GLN A 129 10.40 1.92 -13.95
CA GLN A 129 9.69 3.19 -14.11
C GLN A 129 10.64 4.38 -14.37
N ILE A 130 11.93 4.23 -14.14
CA ILE A 130 12.91 5.32 -14.18
C ILE A 130 14.13 4.89 -14.98
N GLY A 131 14.36 5.57 -16.12
CA GLY A 131 15.60 5.46 -16.89
C GLY A 131 15.93 4.06 -17.37
N THR A 132 17.23 3.73 -17.38
CA THR A 132 17.73 2.44 -17.84
C THR A 132 17.77 1.46 -16.68
N ASP A 133 17.23 0.26 -16.89
CA ASP A 133 17.33 -0.81 -15.90
C ASP A 133 18.74 -1.43 -15.91
N VAL A 134 19.37 -1.52 -14.74
CA VAL A 134 20.74 -1.99 -14.59
C VAL A 134 20.76 -3.51 -14.54
N VAL A 135 21.62 -4.12 -15.39
CA VAL A 135 21.83 -5.57 -15.42
C VAL A 135 23.06 -5.93 -14.56
N ILE A 136 22.87 -6.82 -13.59
CA ILE A 136 23.93 -7.36 -12.74
C ILE A 136 23.66 -8.85 -12.54
N GLN A 137 24.64 -9.70 -12.88
CA GLN A 137 24.53 -11.17 -12.76
C GLN A 137 23.30 -11.71 -13.49
N ASP A 138 23.18 -11.40 -14.78
CA ASP A 138 22.16 -11.89 -15.72
C ASP A 138 20.70 -11.54 -15.33
N SER A 139 20.51 -10.61 -14.40
CA SER A 139 19.17 -10.10 -14.05
C SER A 139 19.18 -8.58 -13.88
N THR A 140 18.04 -7.95 -14.18
CA THR A 140 17.89 -6.51 -14.03
C THR A 140 17.57 -6.12 -12.58
N SER A 141 17.81 -4.87 -12.22
CA SER A 141 17.42 -4.34 -10.91
C SER A 141 15.93 -4.46 -10.68
N GLN A 142 15.12 -4.22 -11.72
CA GLN A 142 13.66 -4.37 -11.62
C GLN A 142 13.23 -5.82 -11.43
N GLN A 143 13.87 -6.79 -12.12
CA GLN A 143 13.58 -8.21 -11.90
C GLN A 143 13.88 -8.63 -10.45
N LYS A 144 15.01 -8.16 -9.89
CA LYS A 144 15.36 -8.42 -8.49
C LYS A 144 14.34 -7.82 -7.53
N LEU A 145 13.88 -6.60 -7.81
CA LEU A 145 12.86 -5.92 -7.01
C LEU A 145 11.52 -6.66 -7.06
N CYS A 146 11.09 -7.12 -8.25
CA CYS A 146 9.89 -7.94 -8.41
C CYS A 146 9.99 -9.28 -7.67
N ALA A 147 11.13 -9.96 -7.75
CA ALA A 147 11.37 -11.19 -7.01
C ALA A 147 11.34 -10.96 -5.50
N ASN A 148 11.89 -9.83 -5.04
CA ASN A 148 11.91 -9.48 -3.63
C ASN A 148 10.49 -9.21 -3.09
N VAL A 149 9.65 -8.40 -3.79
CA VAL A 149 8.28 -8.17 -3.35
C VAL A 149 7.46 -9.46 -3.33
N ALA A 150 7.62 -10.33 -4.33
CA ALA A 150 6.94 -11.62 -4.35
C ALA A 150 7.35 -12.51 -3.17
N ALA A 151 8.65 -12.55 -2.86
CA ALA A 151 9.17 -13.28 -1.70
C ALA A 151 8.62 -12.75 -0.37
N GLN A 152 8.50 -11.42 -0.22
CA GLN A 152 7.92 -10.83 0.99
C GLN A 152 6.43 -11.13 1.11
N ILE A 153 5.66 -11.04 0.04
CA ILE A 153 4.24 -11.42 0.04
C ILE A 153 4.07 -12.87 0.51
N VAL A 154 4.87 -13.79 -0.03
CA VAL A 154 4.83 -15.21 0.37
C VAL A 154 5.25 -15.37 1.82
N ALA A 155 6.32 -14.70 2.26
CA ALA A 155 6.82 -14.80 3.64
C ALA A 155 5.78 -14.32 4.66
N PHE A 156 5.07 -13.23 4.37
CA PHE A 156 3.99 -12.72 5.24
C PHE A 156 2.75 -13.61 5.19
N ALA A 157 2.38 -14.14 4.03
CA ALA A 157 1.22 -15.01 3.87
C ALA A 157 1.41 -16.40 4.54
N CYS A 158 2.59 -16.99 4.41
CA CYS A 158 2.90 -18.30 4.98
C CYS A 158 3.33 -18.25 6.45
N GLY A 159 3.83 -17.09 6.88
CA GLY A 159 4.42 -16.91 8.19
C GLY A 159 5.72 -17.71 8.37
N LYS A 160 6.26 -17.69 9.58
CA LYS A 160 7.43 -18.46 9.98
C LYS A 160 7.05 -19.40 11.15
N ASP A 161 7.53 -20.65 11.10
CA ASP A 161 7.29 -21.60 12.18
C ASP A 161 7.80 -21.03 13.52
N ARG A 162 6.95 -20.99 14.54
CA ARG A 162 7.27 -20.49 15.88
C ARG A 162 8.47 -21.18 16.52
N LYS A 163 8.79 -22.40 16.10
CA LYS A 163 9.97 -23.15 16.59
C LYS A 163 11.29 -22.58 16.10
N SER A 164 11.31 -21.80 15.02
CA SER A 164 12.52 -21.21 14.46
C SER A 164 12.82 -19.78 14.96
N THR A 165 11.91 -19.22 15.75
CA THR A 165 12.05 -17.86 16.32
C THR A 165 12.64 -17.92 17.74
N ARG A 166 13.86 -18.44 17.87
CA ARG A 166 14.63 -18.10 19.08
C ARG A 166 15.15 -16.69 18.91
N LEU A 167 14.76 -15.81 19.83
CA LEU A 167 15.45 -14.57 20.06
C LEU A 167 16.92 -14.90 20.30
N ASN A 168 17.81 -14.51 19.40
CA ASN A 168 19.21 -14.51 19.72
C ASN A 168 19.41 -13.40 20.74
N SER A 169 19.52 -13.81 21.99
CA SER A 169 19.96 -12.96 23.11
C SER A 169 21.40 -12.54 22.92
#